data_55afaafb9223490d3790afc3e1a30b69
#
_entry.id   55afaafb9223490d3790afc3e1a30b69
#
_cell.length_a   1.000
_cell.length_b   1.000
_cell.length_c   1.000
_cell.angle_alpha   90.00
_cell.angle_beta   90.00
_cell.angle_gamma   90.00
#
_symmetry.space_group_name_H-M   'P 1'
#
loop_
_entity.id
_entity.type
_entity.pdbx_description
1 polymer ?
#
loop_
_entity_poly.entity_id
_entity_poly.type
_entity_poly.pdbx_seq_one_letter_code
_entity_poly.pdbx_strand_id
1 'polypeptide(L)'
;MAQDTNQNRPADVAQADSVGGMAKRLLNPAHLSDLARRSAATLKEQGAEQLWRDVTFRVGLAFHHDSWQHRADLPLRRELKAQRAEYADGKPGPVVSVVVPLYNTPEKFFGQMLASVQKQTYPHWQLVLVDASDAAHAAFSTHASKAAAKDPRILYKKVENGGIAANTTAGFALATGTYIALLDHDDVLYPNALYESVKTLQSQGAELVYSDEIVLSADLKQLGGYHFKPDFAPDYLRGVNFITHLAVFSRALLDRAGAYESSKYDGAQDHDLMLRLTEQTTRDKIAHIKKVLYIWRGHAGSTAAGMEAKPYALAAGVRAIDAQLQRLNLPGKAMQVEDAPGAFQVRYELTGHPLVSVMIPNKDHIDDLDRCLKSLYANAGYDNFEVLVIENNSEQQETFAYYKTMPERYPNSRVVTYVGPFNFSAVNNLGARFAKGEHLLLLNNDIEVLSHDFLRELLSYSQRPDVGAVGAKLYYPDDTIQHAGVIMGINGSAGHSHKSYPRKAVGDLYRLVTTQDYMAVTGACLMTKTELYRAAGGLDEAKFAVAYNDVDYCLKLWQKGLLNVYTPRAEAYHYESKSRGLDTTPENAARYAREKANFYTKYHEYIDHYDPYYNPHFNNLFENFGLK
;
A
#
# COMPACT_ATOMS: atom_id res chain seq x y z
N MET A 1 16.32 19.17 -6.20
CA MET A 1 15.17 20.04 -5.86
C MET A 1 14.14 19.12 -5.26
N ALA A 2 13.81 19.27 -4.00
CA ALA A 2 12.68 18.52 -3.40
C ALA A 2 11.42 18.97 -4.13
N GLN A 3 10.84 18.11 -4.94
CA GLN A 3 9.54 18.39 -5.54
C GLN A 3 8.53 18.44 -4.41
N ASP A 4 7.84 19.53 -4.35
CA ASP A 4 6.80 19.85 -3.40
C ASP A 4 5.67 18.79 -3.54
N THR A 5 5.65 17.80 -2.65
CA THR A 5 4.60 16.78 -2.59
C THR A 5 3.21 17.39 -2.36
N ASN A 6 3.14 18.70 -2.15
CA ASN A 6 1.91 19.47 -2.00
C ASN A 6 1.24 19.86 -3.34
N GLN A 7 1.91 19.75 -4.49
CA GLN A 7 1.30 20.17 -5.78
C GLN A 7 0.21 19.24 -6.31
N ASN A 8 0.05 18.04 -5.73
CA ASN A 8 -0.94 17.05 -6.18
C ASN A 8 -2.19 16.96 -5.28
N ARG A 9 -2.41 17.91 -4.36
CA ARG A 9 -3.63 17.93 -3.53
C ARG A 9 -4.76 18.68 -4.22
N PRO A 10 -6.02 18.19 -4.14
CA PRO A 10 -7.19 18.95 -4.60
C PRO A 10 -7.28 20.33 -3.94
N ALA A 11 -7.78 21.32 -4.67
CA ALA A 11 -7.91 22.69 -4.18
C ALA A 11 -8.73 22.81 -2.87
N ASP A 12 -9.75 21.96 -2.70
CA ASP A 12 -10.58 21.90 -1.48
C ASP A 12 -9.80 21.35 -0.27
N VAL A 13 -8.82 20.48 -0.50
CA VAL A 13 -7.93 19.96 0.55
C VAL A 13 -6.93 21.04 0.96
N ALA A 14 -6.41 21.81 0.00
CA ALA A 14 -5.53 22.95 0.28
C ALA A 14 -6.26 24.07 1.06
N GLN A 15 -7.58 24.27 0.81
CA GLN A 15 -8.39 25.20 1.60
C GLN A 15 -8.72 24.66 3.01
N ALA A 16 -8.88 23.34 3.16
CA ALA A 16 -9.11 22.72 4.48
C ALA A 16 -7.85 22.78 5.38
N ASP A 17 -6.68 22.77 4.79
CA ASP A 17 -5.38 22.90 5.48
C ASP A 17 -4.90 24.36 5.62
N SER A 18 -5.66 25.33 5.13
CA SER A 18 -5.35 26.76 5.32
C SER A 18 -5.55 27.16 6.78
N VAL A 19 -4.70 28.10 7.27
CA VAL A 19 -4.82 28.68 8.62
C VAL A 19 -6.24 29.19 8.91
N GLY A 20 -6.96 29.69 7.90
CA GLY A 20 -8.37 30.12 7.98
C GLY A 20 -9.36 28.96 8.13
N GLY A 21 -9.14 27.84 7.47
CA GLY A 21 -9.95 26.61 7.59
C GLY A 21 -9.77 25.96 8.97
N MET A 22 -8.54 25.94 9.46
CA MET A 22 -8.21 25.39 10.78
C MET A 22 -8.74 26.30 11.91
N ALA A 23 -8.66 27.62 11.76
CA ALA A 23 -9.25 28.57 12.72
C ALA A 23 -10.78 28.41 12.82
N LYS A 24 -11.48 28.21 11.70
CA LYS A 24 -12.93 27.92 11.71
C LYS A 24 -13.28 26.61 12.38
N ARG A 25 -12.44 25.57 12.25
CA ARG A 25 -12.63 24.28 12.94
C ARG A 25 -12.35 24.38 14.44
N LEU A 26 -11.27 25.07 14.83
CA LEU A 26 -10.92 25.32 16.23
C LEU A 26 -11.98 26.14 16.98
N LEU A 27 -12.76 26.97 16.28
CA LEU A 27 -13.85 27.76 16.85
C LEU A 27 -15.20 27.02 16.89
N ASN A 28 -15.28 25.79 16.37
CA ASN A 28 -16.51 24.98 16.47
C ASN A 28 -16.63 24.38 17.89
N PRO A 29 -17.69 24.69 18.66
CA PRO A 29 -17.84 24.22 20.06
C PRO A 29 -17.82 22.69 20.21
N ALA A 30 -18.38 21.94 19.23
CA ALA A 30 -18.37 20.49 19.24
C ALA A 30 -16.96 19.93 19.08
N HIS A 31 -16.15 20.55 18.23
CA HIS A 31 -14.76 20.17 18.00
C HIS A 31 -13.87 20.50 19.22
N LEU A 32 -14.08 21.65 19.86
CA LEU A 32 -13.38 22.03 21.09
C LEU A 32 -13.69 21.06 22.24
N SER A 33 -14.94 20.63 22.37
CA SER A 33 -15.34 19.69 23.42
C SER A 33 -14.74 18.28 23.18
N ASP A 34 -14.62 17.85 21.95
CA ASP A 34 -13.98 16.58 21.57
C ASP A 34 -12.45 16.66 21.80
N LEU A 35 -11.83 17.76 21.41
CA LEU A 35 -10.41 18.02 21.64
C LEU A 35 -10.07 18.03 23.15
N ALA A 36 -10.90 18.70 23.95
CA ALA A 36 -10.74 18.73 25.42
C ALA A 36 -10.88 17.34 26.03
N ARG A 37 -11.86 16.54 25.57
CA ARG A 37 -12.06 15.15 26.00
C ARG A 37 -10.88 14.26 25.68
N ARG A 38 -10.38 14.31 24.44
CA ARG A 38 -9.20 13.55 23.99
C ARG A 38 -7.95 13.97 24.77
N SER A 39 -7.75 15.28 24.96
CA SER A 39 -6.60 15.79 25.73
C SER A 39 -6.64 15.34 27.19
N ALA A 40 -7.83 15.31 27.81
CA ALA A 40 -7.99 14.81 29.17
C ALA A 40 -7.76 13.28 29.24
N ALA A 41 -8.21 12.51 28.26
CA ALA A 41 -7.94 11.08 28.15
C ALA A 41 -6.43 10.82 27.97
N THR A 42 -5.77 11.50 27.03
CA THR A 42 -4.32 11.40 26.83
C THR A 42 -3.54 11.74 28.11
N LEU A 43 -3.91 12.81 28.78
CA LEU A 43 -3.26 13.19 30.05
C LEU A 43 -3.41 12.11 31.15
N LYS A 44 -4.60 11.53 31.26
CA LYS A 44 -4.93 10.49 32.25
C LYS A 44 -4.26 9.15 31.92
N GLU A 45 -4.28 8.72 30.67
CA GLU A 45 -3.83 7.39 30.25
C GLU A 45 -2.36 7.36 29.88
N GLN A 46 -1.86 8.40 29.24
CA GLN A 46 -0.52 8.45 28.64
C GLN A 46 0.40 9.51 29.26
N GLY A 47 -0.15 10.42 30.08
CA GLY A 47 0.59 11.42 30.84
C GLY A 47 0.91 12.71 30.08
N ALA A 48 1.45 13.68 30.80
CA ALA A 48 1.68 15.05 30.35
C ALA A 48 2.69 15.14 29.17
N GLU A 49 3.67 14.26 29.12
CA GLU A 49 4.66 14.23 28.01
C GLU A 49 4.01 13.87 26.67
N GLN A 50 3.10 12.90 26.65
CA GLN A 50 2.36 12.56 25.41
C GLN A 50 1.42 13.68 25.01
N LEU A 51 0.67 14.25 25.96
CA LEU A 51 -0.22 15.38 25.67
C LEU A 51 0.57 16.55 25.06
N TRP A 52 1.75 16.87 25.62
CA TRP A 52 2.60 17.93 25.08
C TRP A 52 3.10 17.63 23.65
N ARG A 53 3.42 16.39 23.35
CA ARG A 53 3.80 15.96 22.00
C ARG A 53 2.65 16.10 21.02
N ASP A 54 1.46 15.63 21.36
CA ASP A 54 0.27 15.75 20.51
C ASP A 54 -0.07 17.22 20.21
N VAL A 55 0.05 18.10 21.21
CA VAL A 55 -0.14 19.54 21.03
C VAL A 55 0.93 20.13 20.12
N THR A 56 2.22 19.82 20.36
CA THR A 56 3.31 20.35 19.55
C THR A 56 3.28 19.84 18.11
N PHE A 57 2.87 18.58 17.89
CA PHE A 57 2.68 18.03 16.56
C PHE A 57 1.59 18.76 15.79
N ARG A 58 0.41 18.96 16.41
CA ARG A 58 -0.72 19.66 15.78
C ARG A 58 -0.41 21.14 15.51
N VAL A 59 0.29 21.80 16.41
CA VAL A 59 0.77 23.17 16.20
C VAL A 59 1.82 23.21 15.11
N GLY A 60 2.72 22.22 15.05
CA GLY A 60 3.70 22.07 13.98
C GLY A 60 3.06 21.89 12.61
N LEU A 61 2.01 21.06 12.51
CA LEU A 61 1.21 20.91 11.30
C LEU A 61 0.52 22.22 10.91
N ALA A 62 -0.08 22.95 11.88
CA ALA A 62 -0.81 24.19 11.65
C ALA A 62 0.07 25.33 11.12
N PHE A 63 1.31 25.39 11.58
CA PHE A 63 2.26 26.45 11.23
C PHE A 63 3.37 25.98 10.29
N HIS A 64 3.24 24.78 9.67
CA HIS A 64 4.25 24.17 8.80
C HIS A 64 5.65 24.12 9.44
N HIS A 65 5.73 23.79 10.73
CA HIS A 65 6.97 23.76 11.48
C HIS A 65 7.55 22.35 11.57
N ASP A 66 8.28 21.93 10.54
CA ASP A 66 8.79 20.56 10.32
C ASP A 66 9.55 19.95 11.51
N SER A 67 10.35 20.79 12.20
CA SER A 67 11.14 20.33 13.37
C SER A 67 10.28 19.92 14.58
N TRP A 68 9.01 20.32 14.63
CA TRP A 68 8.09 19.94 15.69
C TRP A 68 7.30 18.68 15.33
N GLN A 69 7.03 18.47 14.06
CA GLN A 69 6.33 17.29 13.57
C GLN A 69 7.13 16.03 13.90
N HIS A 70 8.39 15.98 13.49
CA HIS A 70 9.25 14.82 13.70
C HIS A 70 9.51 14.50 15.19
N ARG A 71 9.40 15.46 16.10
CA ARG A 71 9.55 15.22 17.54
C ARG A 71 8.43 14.36 18.13
N ALA A 72 7.26 14.35 17.52
CA ALA A 72 6.15 13.52 17.96
C ALA A 72 6.41 12.02 17.76
N ASP A 73 7.26 11.64 16.80
CA ASP A 73 7.60 10.26 16.50
C ASP A 73 8.66 9.68 17.44
N LEU A 74 9.35 10.53 18.21
CA LEU A 74 10.34 10.07 19.16
C LEU A 74 9.66 9.26 20.30
N PRO A 75 10.18 8.10 20.67
CA PRO A 75 9.65 7.31 21.76
C PRO A 75 9.72 8.09 23.09
N LEU A 76 8.75 7.88 23.96
CA LEU A 76 8.69 8.55 25.26
C LEU A 76 9.87 8.16 26.14
N ARG A 77 10.41 9.10 26.89
CA ARG A 77 11.54 8.83 27.82
C ARG A 77 11.23 7.72 28.81
N ARG A 78 9.98 7.64 29.31
CA ARG A 78 9.52 6.57 30.19
C ARG A 78 9.58 5.20 29.53
N GLU A 79 9.21 5.11 28.24
CA GLU A 79 9.27 3.88 27.46
C GLU A 79 10.71 3.42 27.25
N LEU A 80 11.59 4.32 26.84
CA LEU A 80 13.02 4.01 26.69
C LEU A 80 13.66 3.55 28.02
N LYS A 81 13.24 4.16 29.15
CA LYS A 81 13.69 3.75 30.48
C LYS A 81 13.18 2.35 30.83
N ALA A 82 11.92 2.06 30.58
CA ALA A 82 11.33 0.74 30.81
C ALA A 82 12.00 -0.34 29.96
N GLN A 83 12.21 -0.08 28.67
CA GLN A 83 12.91 -1.00 27.77
C GLN A 83 14.34 -1.33 28.24
N ARG A 84 15.09 -0.33 28.69
CA ARG A 84 16.44 -0.57 29.28
C ARG A 84 16.37 -1.35 30.57
N ALA A 85 15.39 -1.04 31.43
CA ALA A 85 15.21 -1.74 32.70
C ALA A 85 14.87 -3.22 32.51
N GLU A 86 14.17 -3.59 31.43
CA GLU A 86 13.85 -4.99 31.12
C GLU A 86 15.09 -5.86 30.96
N TYR A 87 16.22 -5.28 30.54
CA TYR A 87 17.49 -5.99 30.31
C TYR A 87 18.59 -5.63 31.30
N ALA A 88 18.29 -4.83 32.33
CA ALA A 88 19.29 -4.33 33.29
C ALA A 88 19.99 -5.46 34.07
N ASP A 89 19.26 -6.54 34.38
CA ASP A 89 19.75 -7.69 35.13
C ASP A 89 20.40 -8.77 34.26
N GLY A 90 20.81 -8.42 33.04
CA GLY A 90 21.45 -9.36 32.10
C GLY A 90 20.47 -10.39 31.49
N LYS A 91 19.17 -10.06 31.41
CA LYS A 91 18.17 -10.90 30.72
C LYS A 91 18.67 -11.31 29.34
N PRO A 92 18.74 -12.62 29.04
CA PRO A 92 19.20 -13.09 27.72
C PRO A 92 18.20 -12.70 26.62
N GLY A 93 18.73 -12.53 25.41
CA GLY A 93 17.93 -12.25 24.22
C GLY A 93 18.69 -12.63 22.95
N PRO A 94 17.99 -12.79 21.81
CA PRO A 94 18.65 -13.10 20.54
C PRO A 94 19.52 -11.93 20.09
N VAL A 95 20.68 -12.24 19.54
CA VAL A 95 21.58 -11.22 18.99
C VAL A 95 21.04 -10.72 17.65
N VAL A 96 20.99 -9.41 17.47
CA VAL A 96 20.71 -8.75 16.18
C VAL A 96 22.02 -8.27 15.59
N SER A 97 22.43 -8.81 14.46
CA SER A 97 23.58 -8.30 13.70
C SER A 97 23.13 -7.16 12.80
N VAL A 98 23.54 -5.94 13.13
CA VAL A 98 23.35 -4.75 12.29
C VAL A 98 24.48 -4.69 11.29
N VAL A 99 24.19 -4.89 10.01
CA VAL A 99 25.16 -4.92 8.92
C VAL A 99 25.19 -3.56 8.22
N VAL A 100 26.37 -2.96 8.17
CA VAL A 100 26.62 -1.63 7.60
C VAL A 100 27.75 -1.68 6.58
N PRO A 101 27.49 -1.62 5.28
CA PRO A 101 28.53 -1.42 4.27
C PRO A 101 28.99 0.04 4.30
N LEU A 102 30.30 0.25 4.41
CA LEU A 102 30.93 1.57 4.43
C LEU A 102 31.67 1.81 3.12
N TYR A 103 31.43 2.94 2.48
CA TYR A 103 32.21 3.40 1.32
C TYR A 103 32.34 4.90 1.33
N ASN A 104 33.56 5.40 1.55
CA ASN A 104 33.89 6.82 1.57
C ASN A 104 32.94 7.67 2.44
N THR A 105 32.55 7.10 3.58
CA THR A 105 31.52 7.67 4.46
C THR A 105 32.00 8.97 5.10
N PRO A 106 31.21 10.07 5.05
CA PRO A 106 31.54 11.29 5.79
C PRO A 106 31.61 11.00 7.31
N GLU A 107 32.67 11.45 7.97
CA GLU A 107 32.89 11.17 9.40
C GLU A 107 31.74 11.57 10.31
N LYS A 108 31.09 12.70 10.00
CA LYS A 108 29.90 13.15 10.73
C LYS A 108 28.74 12.17 10.63
N PHE A 109 28.47 11.59 9.45
CA PHE A 109 27.39 10.66 9.24
C PHE A 109 27.72 9.33 9.94
N PHE A 110 28.93 8.82 9.75
CA PHE A 110 29.41 7.64 10.48
C PHE A 110 29.26 7.80 12.00
N GLY A 111 29.69 8.93 12.57
CA GLY A 111 29.57 9.17 14.01
C GLY A 111 28.12 9.19 14.50
N GLN A 112 27.18 9.71 13.71
CA GLN A 112 25.76 9.72 14.03
C GLN A 112 25.12 8.33 13.89
N MET A 113 25.44 7.60 12.84
CA MET A 113 25.03 6.21 12.63
C MET A 113 25.52 5.32 13.80
N LEU A 114 26.81 5.35 14.09
CA LEU A 114 27.42 4.58 15.18
C LEU A 114 26.76 4.88 16.54
N ALA A 115 26.58 6.17 16.84
CA ALA A 115 25.94 6.60 18.08
C ALA A 115 24.49 6.11 18.18
N SER A 116 23.77 5.99 17.06
CA SER A 116 22.39 5.51 17.03
C SER A 116 22.28 4.02 17.39
N VAL A 117 23.23 3.21 16.94
CA VAL A 117 23.32 1.79 17.30
C VAL A 117 23.74 1.62 18.77
N GLN A 118 24.75 2.36 19.22
CA GLN A 118 25.21 2.31 20.62
C GLN A 118 24.16 2.74 21.64
N LYS A 119 23.22 3.61 21.25
CA LYS A 119 22.13 4.12 22.09
C LYS A 119 20.88 3.24 22.10
N GLN A 120 20.87 2.13 21.37
CA GLN A 120 19.72 1.24 21.37
C GLN A 120 19.33 0.80 22.78
N THR A 121 18.03 0.69 23.02
CA THR A 121 17.50 0.20 24.31
C THR A 121 17.63 -1.30 24.46
N TYR A 122 17.72 -2.03 23.35
CA TYR A 122 18.00 -3.46 23.29
C TYR A 122 19.52 -3.70 23.34
N PRO A 123 20.05 -4.45 24.32
CA PRO A 123 21.51 -4.54 24.51
C PRO A 123 22.21 -5.62 23.67
N HIS A 124 21.45 -6.64 23.19
CA HIS A 124 22.03 -7.81 22.50
C HIS A 124 22.14 -7.57 20.99
N TRP A 125 23.09 -6.75 20.59
CA TRP A 125 23.39 -6.48 19.19
C TRP A 125 24.88 -6.69 18.87
N GLN A 126 25.16 -7.01 17.63
CA GLN A 126 26.46 -6.96 16.99
C GLN A 126 26.40 -5.92 15.88
N LEU A 127 27.36 -5.02 15.80
CA LEU A 127 27.50 -4.10 14.66
C LEU A 127 28.62 -4.60 13.76
N VAL A 128 28.29 -4.90 12.50
CA VAL A 128 29.24 -5.40 11.49
C VAL A 128 29.52 -4.27 10.50
N LEU A 129 30.71 -3.69 10.57
CA LEU A 129 31.20 -2.62 9.71
C LEU A 129 32.08 -3.20 8.61
N VAL A 130 31.61 -3.20 7.37
CA VAL A 130 32.36 -3.68 6.20
C VAL A 130 32.86 -2.48 5.42
N ASP A 131 34.12 -2.14 5.58
CA ASP A 131 34.74 -0.96 5.00
C ASP A 131 35.42 -1.25 3.66
N ALA A 132 34.79 -0.79 2.59
CA ALA A 132 35.27 -0.84 1.21
C ALA A 132 35.82 0.52 0.70
N SER A 133 36.05 1.49 1.61
CA SER A 133 36.55 2.83 1.24
C SER A 133 37.91 2.77 0.56
N ASP A 134 38.16 3.67 -0.36
CA ASP A 134 39.42 3.76 -1.10
C ASP A 134 40.59 4.30 -0.25
N ALA A 135 41.80 4.29 -0.83
CA ALA A 135 43.01 4.73 -0.16
C ALA A 135 43.01 6.22 0.22
N ALA A 136 42.26 7.07 -0.49
CA ALA A 136 42.15 8.49 -0.17
C ALA A 136 41.38 8.71 1.16
N HIS A 137 40.59 7.71 1.60
CA HIS A 137 39.82 7.72 2.84
C HIS A 137 40.45 6.89 3.97
N ALA A 138 41.77 6.63 3.95
CA ALA A 138 42.47 5.84 4.96
C ALA A 138 42.33 6.41 6.40
N ALA A 139 42.18 7.71 6.55
CA ALA A 139 41.93 8.36 7.83
C ALA A 139 40.58 7.92 8.42
N PHE A 140 39.53 7.88 7.59
CA PHE A 140 38.23 7.35 7.95
C PHE A 140 38.29 5.87 8.36
N SER A 141 38.92 5.02 7.56
CA SER A 141 39.11 3.59 7.87
C SER A 141 39.81 3.38 9.22
N THR A 142 40.83 4.21 9.53
CA THR A 142 41.50 4.21 10.83
C THR A 142 40.57 4.61 11.96
N HIS A 143 39.70 5.61 11.75
CA HIS A 143 38.73 6.05 12.74
C HIS A 143 37.69 4.93 13.02
N ALA A 144 37.11 4.34 11.98
CA ALA A 144 36.13 3.25 12.09
C ALA A 144 36.73 2.03 12.84
N SER A 145 37.94 1.65 12.51
CA SER A 145 38.68 0.56 13.21
C SER A 145 38.91 0.87 14.69
N LYS A 146 39.34 2.09 15.02
CA LYS A 146 39.50 2.54 16.42
C LYS A 146 38.18 2.59 17.19
N ALA A 147 37.07 2.95 16.55
CA ALA A 147 35.73 2.94 17.14
C ALA A 147 35.32 1.50 17.49
N ALA A 148 35.56 0.55 16.59
CA ALA A 148 35.29 -0.86 16.80
C ALA A 148 36.11 -1.45 17.97
N ALA A 149 37.37 -1.07 18.08
CA ALA A 149 38.25 -1.56 19.16
C ALA A 149 37.79 -1.15 20.59
N LYS A 150 36.87 -0.16 20.71
CA LYS A 150 36.35 0.32 22.00
C LYS A 150 35.15 -0.45 22.53
N ASP A 151 34.42 -1.15 21.65
CA ASP A 151 33.23 -1.91 22.01
C ASP A 151 33.28 -3.31 21.38
N PRO A 152 33.38 -4.38 22.19
CA PRO A 152 33.52 -5.74 21.68
C PRO A 152 32.34 -6.24 20.84
N ARG A 153 31.23 -5.54 20.86
CA ARG A 153 30.06 -5.82 19.99
C ARG A 153 30.22 -5.30 18.56
N ILE A 154 31.29 -4.52 18.28
CA ILE A 154 31.52 -3.93 16.96
C ILE A 154 32.63 -4.72 16.27
N LEU A 155 32.30 -5.32 15.14
CA LEU A 155 33.23 -6.00 14.26
C LEU A 155 33.55 -5.09 13.06
N TYR A 156 34.80 -4.76 12.87
CA TYR A 156 35.27 -4.01 11.70
C TYR A 156 36.05 -4.92 10.76
N LYS A 157 35.73 -4.86 9.47
CA LYS A 157 36.45 -5.59 8.42
C LYS A 157 36.74 -4.68 7.24
N LYS A 158 38.01 -4.49 6.90
CA LYS A 158 38.40 -3.86 5.63
C LYS A 158 38.32 -4.88 4.51
N VAL A 159 37.69 -4.50 3.40
CA VAL A 159 37.54 -5.33 2.19
C VAL A 159 37.93 -4.53 0.95
N GLU A 160 38.18 -5.22 -0.15
CA GLU A 160 38.22 -4.60 -1.48
C GLU A 160 36.82 -4.25 -1.93
N ASN A 161 36.64 -3.11 -2.60
CA ASN A 161 35.32 -2.68 -3.05
C ASN A 161 34.81 -3.52 -4.22
N GLY A 162 33.85 -4.38 -3.95
CA GLY A 162 33.13 -5.18 -4.93
C GLY A 162 31.73 -4.64 -5.31
N GLY A 163 31.41 -3.39 -4.90
CA GLY A 163 30.07 -2.82 -5.01
C GLY A 163 29.23 -3.10 -3.76
N ILE A 164 28.09 -2.40 -3.64
CA ILE A 164 27.26 -2.42 -2.43
C ILE A 164 26.74 -3.84 -2.11
N ALA A 165 26.32 -4.60 -3.11
CA ALA A 165 25.83 -5.97 -2.94
C ALA A 165 26.90 -6.90 -2.39
N ALA A 166 28.11 -6.91 -2.98
CA ALA A 166 29.21 -7.75 -2.53
C ALA A 166 29.70 -7.35 -1.13
N ASN A 167 29.81 -6.05 -0.86
CA ASN A 167 30.23 -5.54 0.45
C ASN A 167 29.24 -5.93 1.55
N THR A 168 27.93 -5.83 1.30
CA THR A 168 26.88 -6.23 2.25
C THR A 168 26.87 -7.76 2.45
N THR A 169 27.08 -8.55 1.39
CA THR A 169 27.21 -10.01 1.46
C THR A 169 28.38 -10.44 2.35
N ALA A 170 29.52 -9.74 2.25
CA ALA A 170 30.64 -9.95 3.17
C ALA A 170 30.23 -9.67 4.63
N GLY A 171 29.38 -8.68 4.86
CA GLY A 171 28.79 -8.40 6.17
C GLY A 171 27.89 -9.51 6.68
N PHE A 172 27.04 -10.09 5.83
CA PHE A 172 26.21 -11.25 6.19
C PHE A 172 27.04 -12.45 6.63
N ALA A 173 28.16 -12.71 5.95
CA ALA A 173 29.06 -13.78 6.31
C ALA A 173 29.76 -13.58 7.69
N LEU A 174 29.93 -12.34 8.12
CA LEU A 174 30.51 -11.96 9.41
C LEU A 174 29.48 -11.81 10.54
N ALA A 175 28.22 -11.70 10.21
CA ALA A 175 27.14 -11.58 11.17
C ALA A 175 26.92 -12.91 11.90
N THR A 176 26.83 -12.87 13.23
CA THR A 176 26.65 -14.07 14.10
C THR A 176 25.28 -14.11 14.77
N GLY A 177 24.47 -13.06 14.62
CA GLY A 177 23.17 -12.91 15.26
C GLY A 177 22.11 -13.84 14.69
N THR A 178 21.13 -14.16 15.53
CA THR A 178 19.90 -14.86 15.14
C THR A 178 19.08 -14.04 14.13
N TYR A 179 19.14 -12.71 14.27
CA TYR A 179 18.48 -11.76 13.38
C TYR A 179 19.51 -10.85 12.71
N ILE A 180 19.17 -10.37 11.55
CA ILE A 180 19.99 -9.44 10.75
C ILE A 180 19.17 -8.19 10.49
N ALA A 181 19.76 -7.02 10.73
CA ALA A 181 19.22 -5.72 10.37
C ALA A 181 20.12 -5.05 9.34
N LEU A 182 19.53 -4.40 8.34
CA LEU A 182 20.25 -3.58 7.38
C LEU A 182 20.23 -2.12 7.81
N LEU A 183 21.38 -1.46 7.75
CA LEU A 183 21.50 -0.03 8.06
C LEU A 183 22.49 0.61 7.11
N ASP A 184 22.10 1.69 6.47
CA ASP A 184 22.98 2.47 5.60
C ASP A 184 23.95 3.32 6.43
N HIS A 185 25.14 3.53 5.88
CA HIS A 185 26.24 4.17 6.60
C HIS A 185 26.04 5.66 6.91
N ASP A 186 25.05 6.28 6.26
CA ASP A 186 24.71 7.70 6.39
C ASP A 186 23.39 7.94 7.14
N ASP A 187 22.68 6.87 7.52
CA ASP A 187 21.39 6.90 8.17
C ASP A 187 21.45 6.73 9.71
N VAL A 188 20.27 6.80 10.34
CA VAL A 188 20.19 6.80 11.81
C VAL A 188 18.98 5.98 12.29
N LEU A 189 19.19 5.11 13.29
CA LEU A 189 18.13 4.37 13.95
C LEU A 189 17.49 5.18 15.10
N TYR A 190 16.18 5.03 15.29
CA TYR A 190 15.54 5.43 16.54
C TYR A 190 16.04 4.56 17.71
N PRO A 191 16.11 5.10 18.95
CA PRO A 191 16.75 4.41 20.07
C PRO A 191 16.06 3.11 20.51
N ASN A 192 14.81 2.88 20.12
CA ASN A 192 14.02 1.68 20.40
C ASN A 192 13.89 0.75 19.18
N ALA A 193 14.60 1.00 18.10
CA ALA A 193 14.42 0.28 16.83
C ALA A 193 14.65 -1.23 16.97
N LEU A 194 15.78 -1.64 17.56
CA LEU A 194 16.06 -3.05 17.76
C LEU A 194 15.16 -3.71 18.80
N TYR A 195 14.75 -2.98 19.84
CA TYR A 195 13.80 -3.49 20.84
C TYR A 195 12.43 -3.82 20.21
N GLU A 196 11.85 -2.89 19.46
CA GLU A 196 10.56 -3.09 18.80
C GLU A 196 10.63 -4.22 17.76
N SER A 197 11.75 -4.30 17.02
CA SER A 197 11.98 -5.36 16.04
C SER A 197 12.02 -6.75 16.70
N VAL A 198 12.84 -6.94 17.73
CA VAL A 198 12.96 -8.22 18.43
C VAL A 198 11.67 -8.61 19.13
N LYS A 199 11.02 -7.65 19.77
CA LYS A 199 9.71 -7.87 20.41
C LYS A 199 8.67 -8.37 19.41
N THR A 200 8.58 -7.75 18.23
CA THR A 200 7.62 -8.14 17.19
C THR A 200 7.97 -9.51 16.62
N LEU A 201 9.25 -9.75 16.26
CA LEU A 201 9.72 -11.05 15.77
C LEU A 201 9.35 -12.19 16.72
N GLN A 202 9.57 -12.01 18.03
CA GLN A 202 9.30 -13.04 19.03
C GLN A 202 7.81 -13.20 19.34
N SER A 203 7.08 -12.09 19.55
CA SER A 203 5.68 -12.14 19.98
C SER A 203 4.74 -12.64 18.88
N GLN A 204 5.06 -12.37 17.62
CA GLN A 204 4.25 -12.79 16.46
C GLN A 204 4.82 -14.04 15.77
N GLY A 205 5.99 -14.52 16.19
CA GLY A 205 6.68 -15.62 15.52
C GLY A 205 7.07 -15.27 14.08
N ALA A 206 7.31 -13.99 13.80
CA ALA A 206 7.66 -13.50 12.48
C ALA A 206 9.10 -13.86 12.10
N GLU A 207 9.36 -13.99 10.81
CA GLU A 207 10.69 -14.21 10.23
C GLU A 207 11.27 -12.95 9.60
N LEU A 208 10.40 -12.01 9.19
CA LEU A 208 10.74 -10.70 8.63
C LEU A 208 9.86 -9.64 9.30
N VAL A 209 10.48 -8.57 9.78
CA VAL A 209 9.77 -7.36 10.21
C VAL A 209 10.32 -6.14 9.49
N TYR A 210 9.46 -5.15 9.26
CA TYR A 210 9.86 -3.85 8.75
C TYR A 210 9.07 -2.75 9.44
N SER A 211 9.62 -1.53 9.42
CA SER A 211 9.02 -0.38 10.10
C SER A 211 8.70 0.76 9.15
N ASP A 212 7.94 1.74 9.63
CA ASP A 212 7.84 3.05 9.00
C ASP A 212 9.15 3.81 9.11
N GLU A 213 9.35 4.78 8.23
CA GLU A 213 10.54 5.62 8.17
C GLU A 213 10.20 7.08 7.94
N ILE A 214 11.15 7.94 8.24
CA ILE A 214 11.10 9.38 8.01
C ILE A 214 12.30 9.82 7.19
N VAL A 215 12.08 10.70 6.25
CA VAL A 215 13.16 11.36 5.49
C VAL A 215 13.49 12.68 6.16
N LEU A 216 14.74 12.88 6.56
CA LEU A 216 15.24 14.14 7.09
C LEU A 216 16.38 14.69 6.23
N SER A 217 16.58 16.01 6.27
CA SER A 217 17.71 16.68 5.62
C SER A 217 19.07 16.16 6.12
N ALA A 218 20.15 16.47 5.39
CA ALA A 218 21.52 16.05 5.72
C ALA A 218 21.97 16.40 7.15
N ASP A 219 21.44 17.45 7.74
CA ASP A 219 21.73 17.86 9.12
C ASP A 219 20.71 17.32 10.14
N LEU A 220 19.74 16.52 9.71
CA LEU A 220 18.64 15.91 10.48
C LEU A 220 17.69 16.93 11.14
N LYS A 221 17.48 18.08 10.52
CA LYS A 221 16.64 19.14 11.12
C LYS A 221 15.35 19.39 10.36
N GLN A 222 15.34 19.22 9.05
CA GLN A 222 14.20 19.50 8.19
C GLN A 222 13.52 18.20 7.77
N LEU A 223 12.20 18.16 7.84
CA LEU A 223 11.39 17.05 7.41
C LEU A 223 11.29 17.06 5.88
N GLY A 224 11.71 15.95 5.24
CA GLY A 224 11.49 15.71 3.82
C GLY A 224 10.19 14.94 3.56
N GLY A 225 9.73 14.13 4.50
CA GLY A 225 8.49 13.37 4.40
C GLY A 225 8.44 12.15 5.31
N TYR A 226 7.25 11.53 5.38
CA TYR A 226 7.04 10.25 6.03
C TYR A 226 6.79 9.17 4.98
N HIS A 227 7.32 7.98 5.22
CA HIS A 227 6.96 6.77 4.49
C HIS A 227 6.18 5.85 5.43
N PHE A 228 4.86 6.06 5.50
CA PHE A 228 3.95 5.21 6.22
C PHE A 228 3.51 4.06 5.33
N LYS A 229 3.96 2.88 5.68
CA LYS A 229 3.87 1.67 4.86
C LYS A 229 2.59 0.89 5.13
N PRO A 230 2.13 0.06 4.19
CA PRO A 230 1.10 -0.94 4.47
C PRO A 230 1.70 -2.16 5.17
N ASP A 231 0.86 -3.04 5.68
CA ASP A 231 1.24 -4.42 5.94
C ASP A 231 1.61 -5.11 4.62
N PHE A 232 2.17 -6.31 4.70
CA PHE A 232 2.73 -6.96 3.51
C PHE A 232 1.72 -7.07 2.35
N ALA A 233 2.07 -6.43 1.26
CA ALA A 233 1.30 -6.28 0.02
C ALA A 233 2.19 -6.71 -1.16
N PRO A 234 2.06 -7.97 -1.65
CA PRO A 234 3.00 -8.52 -2.63
C PRO A 234 2.95 -7.83 -4.00
N ASP A 235 1.77 -7.41 -4.47
CA ASP A 235 1.66 -6.69 -5.74
C ASP A 235 2.22 -5.27 -5.64
N TYR A 236 2.00 -4.61 -4.51
CA TYR A 236 2.62 -3.32 -4.25
C TYR A 236 4.14 -3.41 -4.08
N LEU A 237 4.66 -4.50 -3.46
CA LEU A 237 6.12 -4.70 -3.35
C LEU A 237 6.78 -4.88 -4.73
N ARG A 238 6.09 -5.50 -5.70
CA ARG A 238 6.55 -5.52 -7.11
C ARG A 238 6.51 -4.15 -7.74
N GLY A 239 5.57 -3.30 -7.33
CA GLY A 239 5.44 -1.93 -7.81
C GLY A 239 6.46 -0.95 -7.25
N VAL A 240 6.77 -1.07 -5.97
CA VAL A 240 7.68 -0.19 -5.21
C VAL A 240 8.36 -0.98 -4.12
N ASN A 241 9.67 -0.82 -3.95
CA ASN A 241 10.36 -1.37 -2.79
C ASN A 241 10.01 -0.56 -1.53
N PHE A 242 8.82 -0.78 -0.95
CA PHE A 242 8.37 -0.04 0.22
C PHE A 242 8.95 -0.58 1.54
N ILE A 243 9.44 -1.82 1.58
CA ILE A 243 9.95 -2.43 2.82
C ILE A 243 11.26 -1.77 3.28
N THR A 244 12.12 -1.35 2.38
CA THR A 244 13.49 -0.80 2.50
C THR A 244 14.07 -0.70 3.92
N HIS A 245 13.65 0.29 4.73
CA HIS A 245 14.20 0.60 6.05
C HIS A 245 13.07 0.70 7.12
N LEU A 246 13.22 0.26 8.32
CA LEU A 246 14.20 -0.71 8.81
C LEU A 246 13.67 -2.10 8.50
N ALA A 247 14.44 -2.94 7.82
CA ALA A 247 14.14 -4.35 7.66
C ALA A 247 15.00 -5.18 8.62
N VAL A 248 14.36 -6.09 9.38
CA VAL A 248 15.03 -7.05 10.26
C VAL A 248 14.47 -8.44 10.00
N PHE A 249 15.33 -9.40 9.71
CA PHE A 249 14.94 -10.75 9.34
C PHE A 249 15.77 -11.82 10.02
N SER A 250 15.23 -13.03 10.11
CA SER A 250 15.97 -14.14 10.70
C SER A 250 17.11 -14.62 9.79
N ARG A 251 18.20 -15.07 10.40
CA ARG A 251 19.29 -15.70 9.66
C ARG A 251 18.80 -16.89 8.84
N ALA A 252 17.95 -17.71 9.43
CA ALA A 252 17.39 -18.87 8.74
C ALA A 252 16.60 -18.50 7.49
N LEU A 253 15.91 -17.36 7.50
CA LEU A 253 15.22 -16.85 6.31
C LEU A 253 16.23 -16.39 5.25
N LEU A 254 17.30 -15.66 5.64
CA LEU A 254 18.36 -15.28 4.72
C LEU A 254 19.06 -16.50 4.10
N ASP A 255 19.33 -17.51 4.90
CA ASP A 255 19.99 -18.74 4.43
C ASP A 255 19.13 -19.47 3.36
N ARG A 256 17.80 -19.42 3.49
CA ARG A 256 16.87 -19.95 2.47
C ARG A 256 16.80 -19.06 1.22
N ALA A 257 16.77 -17.75 1.41
CA ALA A 257 16.64 -16.78 0.31
C ALA A 257 17.96 -16.58 -0.46
N GLY A 258 19.10 -16.86 0.17
CA GLY A 258 20.43 -16.53 -0.33
C GLY A 258 20.83 -15.07 -0.10
N ALA A 259 22.13 -14.82 0.03
CA ALA A 259 22.70 -13.48 0.11
C ALA A 259 22.52 -12.71 -1.23
N TYR A 260 22.94 -11.45 -1.28
CA TYR A 260 22.91 -10.70 -2.54
C TYR A 260 23.68 -11.42 -3.65
N GLU A 261 23.06 -11.56 -4.80
CA GLU A 261 23.80 -11.89 -6.02
C GLU A 261 24.66 -10.67 -6.39
N SER A 262 25.93 -10.92 -6.79
CA SER A 262 26.89 -9.87 -7.19
C SER A 262 26.28 -8.91 -8.20
N SER A 263 26.86 -7.77 -8.44
CA SER A 263 26.59 -6.65 -9.38
C SER A 263 25.34 -6.67 -10.32
N LYS A 264 24.68 -7.81 -10.50
CA LYS A 264 23.52 -8.00 -11.39
C LYS A 264 22.36 -7.06 -11.04
N TYR A 265 22.18 -6.76 -9.74
CA TYR A 265 21.10 -5.94 -9.22
C TYR A 265 21.60 -4.66 -8.54
N ASP A 266 22.84 -4.24 -8.78
CA ASP A 266 23.36 -3.00 -8.20
C ASP A 266 22.43 -1.82 -8.49
N GLY A 267 22.06 -1.10 -7.43
CA GLY A 267 21.07 -0.03 -7.43
C GLY A 267 19.62 -0.47 -7.14
N ALA A 268 19.32 -1.79 -7.17
CA ALA A 268 18.06 -2.39 -6.74
C ALA A 268 18.29 -3.69 -5.95
N GLN A 269 19.49 -3.85 -5.37
CA GLN A 269 19.88 -5.04 -4.60
C GLN A 269 18.93 -5.26 -3.40
N ASP A 270 18.51 -4.19 -2.75
CA ASP A 270 17.60 -4.27 -1.60
C ASP A 270 16.21 -4.74 -2.02
N HIS A 271 15.72 -4.26 -3.17
CA HIS A 271 14.46 -4.73 -3.74
C HIS A 271 14.52 -6.23 -4.07
N ASP A 272 15.59 -6.68 -4.76
CA ASP A 272 15.80 -8.11 -5.04
C ASP A 272 15.84 -8.96 -3.76
N LEU A 273 16.55 -8.50 -2.72
CA LEU A 273 16.58 -9.20 -1.44
C LEU A 273 15.19 -9.30 -0.80
N MET A 274 14.44 -8.19 -0.73
CA MET A 274 13.09 -8.21 -0.14
C MET A 274 12.16 -9.13 -0.92
N LEU A 275 12.21 -9.12 -2.25
CA LEU A 275 11.46 -10.06 -3.08
C LEU A 275 11.80 -11.51 -2.74
N ARG A 276 13.09 -11.88 -2.64
CA ARG A 276 13.52 -13.25 -2.31
C ARG A 276 13.20 -13.66 -0.88
N LEU A 277 13.36 -12.77 0.11
CA LEU A 277 12.99 -13.06 1.50
C LEU A 277 11.48 -13.37 1.59
N THR A 278 10.64 -12.55 0.95
CA THR A 278 9.19 -12.73 0.99
C THR A 278 8.68 -13.96 0.23
N GLU A 279 9.45 -14.47 -0.74
CA GLU A 279 9.17 -15.75 -1.42
C GLU A 279 9.41 -16.98 -0.53
N GLN A 280 10.31 -16.87 0.45
CA GLN A 280 10.76 -17.98 1.29
C GLN A 280 10.04 -18.06 2.64
N THR A 281 9.00 -17.26 2.81
CA THR A 281 8.19 -17.23 4.03
C THR A 281 6.70 -17.01 3.69
N THR A 282 5.85 -17.12 4.67
CA THR A 282 4.40 -16.92 4.50
C THR A 282 3.98 -15.54 5.02
N ARG A 283 2.83 -15.04 4.54
CA ARG A 283 2.32 -13.71 4.89
C ARG A 283 2.20 -13.48 6.41
N ASP A 284 1.79 -14.48 7.16
CA ASP A 284 1.67 -14.45 8.63
C ASP A 284 3.02 -14.38 9.36
N LYS A 285 4.14 -14.64 8.66
CA LYS A 285 5.51 -14.51 9.16
C LYS A 285 6.19 -13.20 8.79
N ILE A 286 5.47 -12.31 8.12
CA ILE A 286 5.94 -10.96 7.76
C ILE A 286 5.14 -9.96 8.57
N ALA A 287 5.78 -9.16 9.41
CA ALA A 287 5.10 -8.22 10.27
C ALA A 287 5.56 -6.78 10.03
N HIS A 288 4.61 -5.86 10.01
CA HIS A 288 4.86 -4.42 9.92
C HIS A 288 4.79 -3.77 11.31
N ILE A 289 5.86 -3.09 11.69
CA ILE A 289 5.93 -2.30 12.92
C ILE A 289 5.47 -0.88 12.59
N LYS A 290 4.24 -0.55 12.96
CA LYS A 290 3.58 0.75 12.67
C LYS A 290 4.14 1.87 13.55
N LYS A 291 5.46 2.00 13.53
CA LYS A 291 6.24 3.04 14.22
C LYS A 291 7.38 3.49 13.32
N VAL A 292 7.71 4.77 13.38
CA VAL A 292 8.92 5.30 12.75
C VAL A 292 10.13 4.84 13.55
N LEU A 293 10.95 3.95 12.98
CA LEU A 293 12.14 3.40 13.63
C LEU A 293 13.45 3.73 12.89
N TYR A 294 13.35 4.35 11.73
CA TYR A 294 14.46 4.66 10.84
C TYR A 294 14.40 6.10 10.33
N ILE A 295 15.54 6.75 10.27
CA ILE A 295 15.71 8.08 9.70
C ILE A 295 16.55 7.94 8.45
N TRP A 296 15.92 8.12 7.29
CA TRP A 296 16.58 8.18 5.99
C TRP A 296 17.10 9.60 5.75
N ARG A 297 18.40 9.72 5.52
CA ARG A 297 19.05 11.02 5.32
C ARG A 297 19.00 11.46 3.86
N GLY A 298 18.30 12.55 3.58
CA GLY A 298 18.28 13.19 2.27
C GLY A 298 19.50 14.09 2.09
N HIS A 299 20.38 13.73 1.13
CA HIS A 299 21.51 14.58 0.68
C HIS A 299 21.79 14.34 -0.81
N ALA A 300 22.60 15.20 -1.43
CA ALA A 300 22.83 15.18 -2.89
C ALA A 300 23.38 13.85 -3.46
N GLY A 301 23.95 12.99 -2.62
CA GLY A 301 24.45 11.65 -3.01
C GLY A 301 23.49 10.51 -2.70
N SER A 302 22.39 10.78 -1.97
CA SER A 302 21.44 9.74 -1.58
C SER A 302 20.38 9.51 -2.65
N THR A 303 19.78 8.30 -2.66
CA THR A 303 18.62 7.99 -3.51
C THR A 303 17.38 8.80 -3.10
N ALA A 304 17.34 9.33 -1.87
CA ALA A 304 16.31 10.27 -1.43
C ALA A 304 16.30 11.59 -2.21
N ALA A 305 17.39 11.95 -2.91
CA ALA A 305 17.47 13.14 -3.75
C ALA A 305 16.82 12.97 -5.15
N GLY A 306 16.37 11.77 -5.52
CA GLY A 306 15.67 11.45 -6.76
C GLY A 306 16.29 10.28 -7.53
N MET A 307 15.43 9.40 -8.04
CA MET A 307 15.81 8.22 -8.83
C MET A 307 16.19 8.55 -10.28
N GLU A 308 15.84 9.75 -10.77
CA GLU A 308 16.12 10.18 -12.14
C GLU A 308 17.63 10.19 -12.48
N ALA A 309 18.48 10.35 -11.46
CA ALA A 309 19.93 10.38 -11.63
C ALA A 309 20.58 8.99 -11.86
N LYS A 310 19.82 7.88 -11.75
CA LYS A 310 20.40 6.52 -11.78
C LYS A 310 19.62 5.55 -12.70
N PRO A 311 19.68 5.71 -14.04
CA PRO A 311 18.95 4.84 -14.99
C PRO A 311 19.30 3.35 -14.82
N TYR A 312 20.53 3.02 -14.38
CA TYR A 312 20.96 1.65 -14.15
C TYR A 312 20.18 0.98 -13.01
N ALA A 313 19.79 1.75 -11.97
CA ALA A 313 19.01 1.24 -10.85
C ALA A 313 17.57 0.88 -11.27
N LEU A 314 16.97 1.68 -12.14
CA LEU A 314 15.65 1.40 -12.72
C LEU A 314 15.67 0.09 -13.52
N ALA A 315 16.67 -0.10 -14.38
CA ALA A 315 16.83 -1.34 -15.13
C ALA A 315 17.14 -2.55 -14.22
N ALA A 316 17.86 -2.35 -13.12
CA ALA A 316 18.10 -3.38 -12.12
C ALA A 316 16.82 -3.79 -11.39
N GLY A 317 15.92 -2.84 -11.06
CA GLY A 317 14.61 -3.10 -10.49
C GLY A 317 13.73 -3.97 -11.40
N VAL A 318 13.66 -3.64 -12.69
CA VAL A 318 12.96 -4.49 -13.67
C VAL A 318 13.52 -5.91 -13.66
N ARG A 319 14.86 -6.08 -13.70
CA ARG A 319 15.48 -7.42 -13.67
C ARG A 319 15.18 -8.18 -12.37
N ALA A 320 15.13 -7.50 -11.23
CA ALA A 320 14.82 -8.11 -9.93
C ALA A 320 13.39 -8.67 -9.91
N ILE A 321 12.43 -7.88 -10.41
CA ILE A 321 11.02 -8.29 -10.48
C ILE A 321 10.87 -9.43 -11.50
N ASP A 322 11.46 -9.34 -12.69
CA ASP A 322 11.41 -10.41 -13.70
C ASP A 322 12.00 -11.73 -13.15
N ALA A 323 13.10 -11.65 -12.38
CA ALA A 323 13.67 -12.82 -11.74
C ALA A 323 12.72 -13.41 -10.67
N GLN A 324 12.00 -12.58 -9.91
CA GLN A 324 10.96 -13.06 -9.00
C GLN A 324 9.85 -13.79 -9.76
N LEU A 325 9.33 -13.19 -10.83
CA LEU A 325 8.27 -13.81 -11.65
C LEU A 325 8.70 -15.19 -12.17
N GLN A 326 9.96 -15.32 -12.61
CA GLN A 326 10.52 -16.61 -13.05
C GLN A 326 10.59 -17.63 -11.91
N ARG A 327 11.09 -17.26 -10.71
CA ARG A 327 11.18 -18.17 -9.56
C ARG A 327 9.80 -18.65 -9.08
N LEU A 328 8.80 -17.77 -9.16
CA LEU A 328 7.41 -18.08 -8.76
C LEU A 328 6.59 -18.75 -9.88
N ASN A 329 7.16 -18.98 -11.06
CA ASN A 329 6.46 -19.49 -12.24
C ASN A 329 5.22 -18.63 -12.59
N LEU A 330 5.35 -17.32 -12.50
CA LEU A 330 4.34 -16.34 -12.89
C LEU A 330 4.72 -15.76 -14.26
N PRO A 331 4.10 -16.22 -15.36
CA PRO A 331 4.40 -15.68 -16.68
C PRO A 331 4.06 -14.19 -16.74
N GLY A 332 5.04 -13.36 -17.08
CA GLY A 332 4.85 -11.91 -17.13
C GLY A 332 6.18 -11.17 -17.28
N LYS A 333 6.09 -9.87 -17.41
CA LYS A 333 7.24 -8.97 -17.51
C LYS A 333 7.02 -7.72 -16.69
N ALA A 334 8.07 -7.31 -16.00
CA ALA A 334 8.13 -6.02 -15.32
C ALA A 334 8.45 -4.90 -16.32
N MET A 335 7.93 -3.72 -16.05
CA MET A 335 8.23 -2.49 -16.76
C MET A 335 8.27 -1.31 -15.79
N GLN A 336 9.01 -0.27 -16.15
CA GLN A 336 8.96 0.99 -15.42
C GLN A 336 7.64 1.71 -15.72
N VAL A 337 7.12 2.42 -14.72
CA VAL A 337 6.01 3.35 -14.93
C VAL A 337 6.56 4.61 -15.57
N GLU A 338 5.96 5.04 -16.68
CA GLU A 338 6.29 6.31 -17.33
C GLU A 338 6.02 7.47 -16.37
N ASP A 339 6.86 8.47 -16.36
CA ASP A 339 6.78 9.66 -15.48
C ASP A 339 6.78 9.38 -13.95
N ALA A 340 7.10 8.16 -13.52
CA ALA A 340 7.21 7.79 -12.11
C ALA A 340 8.48 6.97 -11.82
N PRO A 341 9.68 7.57 -11.85
CA PRO A 341 10.95 6.89 -11.64
C PRO A 341 11.00 6.17 -10.28
N GLY A 342 11.27 4.86 -10.30
CA GLY A 342 11.27 4.01 -9.11
C GLY A 342 9.95 3.28 -8.86
N ALA A 343 8.93 3.55 -9.69
CA ALA A 343 7.70 2.77 -9.74
C ALA A 343 7.75 1.76 -10.90
N PHE A 344 7.22 0.57 -10.64
CA PHE A 344 7.17 -0.54 -11.59
C PHE A 344 5.75 -1.09 -11.72
N GLN A 345 5.53 -1.81 -12.81
CA GLN A 345 4.30 -2.55 -13.08
C GLN A 345 4.65 -3.92 -13.64
N VAL A 346 3.79 -4.90 -13.40
CA VAL A 346 3.91 -6.23 -14.00
C VAL A 346 2.79 -6.41 -15.01
N ARG A 347 3.15 -6.80 -16.23
CA ARG A 347 2.20 -7.26 -17.24
C ARG A 347 2.24 -8.79 -17.27
N TYR A 348 1.24 -9.43 -16.67
CA TYR A 348 1.13 -10.88 -16.69
C TYR A 348 0.67 -11.37 -18.06
N GLU A 349 1.21 -12.51 -18.50
CA GLU A 349 0.75 -13.22 -19.69
C GLU A 349 -0.51 -14.01 -19.34
N LEU A 350 -1.44 -14.10 -20.28
CA LEU A 350 -2.63 -14.93 -20.09
C LEU A 350 -2.28 -16.41 -20.27
N THR A 351 -2.79 -17.23 -19.38
CA THR A 351 -2.68 -18.68 -19.49
C THR A 351 -3.98 -19.23 -20.07
N GLY A 352 -3.89 -19.82 -21.25
CA GLY A 352 -5.07 -20.27 -21.99
C GLY A 352 -5.89 -19.13 -22.59
N HIS A 353 -7.16 -19.40 -22.82
CA HIS A 353 -8.10 -18.45 -23.43
C HIS A 353 -9.47 -18.53 -22.73
N PRO A 354 -9.54 -18.28 -21.39
CA PRO A 354 -10.75 -18.47 -20.62
C PRO A 354 -11.87 -17.50 -21.05
N LEU A 355 -13.12 -17.97 -21.08
CA LEU A 355 -14.27 -17.13 -21.37
C LEU A 355 -14.53 -16.15 -20.20
N VAL A 356 -14.72 -14.88 -20.51
CA VAL A 356 -15.14 -13.83 -19.56
C VAL A 356 -16.61 -13.52 -19.78
N SER A 357 -17.45 -13.64 -18.73
CA SER A 357 -18.83 -13.16 -18.77
C SER A 357 -18.92 -11.76 -18.16
N VAL A 358 -19.19 -10.76 -18.98
CA VAL A 358 -19.42 -9.37 -18.56
C VAL A 358 -20.91 -9.21 -18.23
N MET A 359 -21.21 -8.90 -16.98
CA MET A 359 -22.57 -8.76 -16.44
C MET A 359 -22.88 -7.28 -16.24
N ILE A 360 -23.90 -6.77 -16.94
CA ILE A 360 -24.30 -5.37 -16.94
C ILE A 360 -25.75 -5.23 -16.50
N PRO A 361 -26.02 -4.91 -15.22
CA PRO A 361 -27.36 -4.50 -14.78
C PRO A 361 -27.85 -3.29 -15.57
N ASN A 362 -29.09 -3.32 -16.06
CA ASN A 362 -29.66 -2.19 -16.80
C ASN A 362 -31.14 -1.97 -16.48
N LYS A 363 -31.51 -0.71 -16.40
CA LYS A 363 -32.91 -0.23 -16.42
C LYS A 363 -32.95 1.01 -17.28
N ASP A 364 -33.68 0.95 -18.43
CA ASP A 364 -33.75 2.08 -19.37
C ASP A 364 -32.34 2.63 -19.74
N HIS A 365 -32.16 3.96 -19.88
CA HIS A 365 -30.85 4.60 -20.10
C HIS A 365 -29.98 3.95 -21.21
N ILE A 366 -30.61 3.72 -22.39
CA ILE A 366 -29.96 3.03 -23.52
C ILE A 366 -28.71 3.76 -24.04
N ASP A 367 -28.67 5.08 -23.92
CA ASP A 367 -27.49 5.86 -24.35
C ASP A 367 -26.25 5.55 -23.46
N ASP A 368 -26.45 5.37 -22.17
CA ASP A 368 -25.37 4.98 -21.25
C ASP A 368 -24.95 3.53 -21.53
N LEU A 369 -25.91 2.62 -21.70
CA LEU A 369 -25.63 1.22 -22.06
C LEU A 369 -24.90 1.12 -23.39
N ASP A 370 -25.32 1.85 -24.44
CA ASP A 370 -24.66 1.82 -25.75
C ASP A 370 -23.23 2.38 -25.68
N ARG A 371 -23.01 3.45 -24.91
CA ARG A 371 -21.66 3.99 -24.67
C ARG A 371 -20.78 2.97 -23.95
N CYS A 372 -21.30 2.28 -22.94
CA CYS A 372 -20.61 1.23 -22.22
C CYS A 372 -20.23 0.08 -23.18
N LEU A 373 -21.16 -0.47 -23.91
CA LEU A 373 -20.93 -1.54 -24.87
C LEU A 373 -19.94 -1.12 -25.96
N LYS A 374 -20.16 0.03 -26.58
CA LYS A 374 -19.28 0.55 -27.63
C LYS A 374 -17.84 0.70 -27.15
N SER A 375 -17.63 1.29 -25.98
CA SER A 375 -16.29 1.48 -25.43
C SER A 375 -15.66 0.15 -25.00
N LEU A 376 -16.44 -0.77 -24.43
CA LEU A 376 -15.97 -2.12 -24.06
C LEU A 376 -15.50 -2.90 -25.28
N TYR A 377 -16.32 -3.01 -26.34
CA TYR A 377 -15.96 -3.75 -27.54
C TYR A 377 -14.79 -3.13 -28.29
N ALA A 378 -14.64 -1.80 -28.24
CA ALA A 378 -13.50 -1.12 -28.86
C ALA A 378 -12.18 -1.31 -28.09
N ASN A 379 -12.24 -1.46 -26.76
CA ASN A 379 -11.07 -1.38 -25.88
C ASN A 379 -10.83 -2.64 -25.03
N ALA A 380 -11.55 -3.73 -25.29
CA ALA A 380 -11.42 -4.97 -24.50
C ALA A 380 -9.98 -5.52 -24.46
N GLY A 381 -9.25 -5.47 -25.59
CA GLY A 381 -7.94 -6.10 -25.73
C GLY A 381 -7.96 -7.62 -25.56
N TYR A 382 -9.15 -8.22 -25.62
CA TYR A 382 -9.42 -9.64 -25.46
C TYR A 382 -10.71 -9.99 -26.21
N ASP A 383 -10.74 -11.12 -26.87
CA ASP A 383 -11.81 -11.48 -27.82
C ASP A 383 -12.76 -12.59 -27.32
N ASN A 384 -12.35 -13.38 -26.29
CA ASN A 384 -13.17 -14.46 -25.77
C ASN A 384 -14.02 -13.98 -24.57
N PHE A 385 -15.07 -13.21 -24.87
CA PHE A 385 -16.04 -12.76 -23.85
C PHE A 385 -17.47 -12.81 -24.37
N GLU A 386 -18.39 -12.91 -23.44
CA GLU A 386 -19.83 -12.71 -23.65
C GLU A 386 -20.33 -11.54 -22.80
N VAL A 387 -21.40 -10.89 -23.24
CA VAL A 387 -22.07 -9.83 -22.47
C VAL A 387 -23.47 -10.27 -22.09
N LEU A 388 -23.78 -10.20 -20.79
CA LEU A 388 -25.11 -10.40 -20.23
C LEU A 388 -25.63 -9.06 -19.74
N VAL A 389 -26.58 -8.48 -20.47
CA VAL A 389 -27.35 -7.34 -19.96
C VAL A 389 -28.47 -7.89 -19.09
N ILE A 390 -28.47 -7.54 -17.80
CA ILE A 390 -29.48 -7.99 -16.85
C ILE A 390 -30.54 -6.89 -16.75
N GLU A 391 -31.62 -7.09 -17.49
CA GLU A 391 -32.80 -6.20 -17.54
C GLU A 391 -33.53 -6.24 -16.23
N ASN A 392 -33.80 -5.06 -15.63
CA ASN A 392 -34.56 -4.93 -14.40
C ASN A 392 -35.53 -3.76 -14.43
N ASN A 393 -36.81 -4.05 -14.76
CA ASN A 393 -37.94 -3.11 -14.69
C ASN A 393 -37.81 -1.89 -15.61
N SER A 394 -37.31 -2.05 -16.83
CA SER A 394 -37.37 -1.01 -17.85
C SER A 394 -38.84 -0.71 -18.25
N GLU A 395 -39.14 0.55 -18.49
CA GLU A 395 -40.49 1.04 -18.81
C GLU A 395 -40.55 1.61 -20.23
N GLN A 396 -39.43 1.99 -20.82
CA GLN A 396 -39.35 2.63 -22.13
C GLN A 396 -39.37 1.59 -23.27
N GLN A 397 -40.23 1.80 -24.27
CA GLN A 397 -40.33 0.91 -25.43
C GLN A 397 -39.02 0.89 -26.24
N GLU A 398 -38.33 2.01 -26.29
CA GLU A 398 -37.02 2.17 -26.94
C GLU A 398 -35.96 1.19 -26.36
N THR A 399 -36.03 0.93 -25.07
CA THR A 399 -35.12 -0.02 -24.39
C THR A 399 -35.33 -1.42 -24.96
N PHE A 400 -36.55 -1.89 -25.07
CA PHE A 400 -36.86 -3.21 -25.60
C PHE A 400 -36.59 -3.31 -27.11
N ALA A 401 -36.75 -2.22 -27.86
CA ALA A 401 -36.36 -2.16 -29.27
C ALA A 401 -34.84 -2.25 -29.42
N TYR A 402 -34.09 -1.55 -28.58
CA TYR A 402 -32.61 -1.62 -28.53
C TYR A 402 -32.15 -3.04 -28.22
N TYR A 403 -32.70 -3.71 -27.24
CA TYR A 403 -32.30 -5.09 -26.87
C TYR A 403 -32.47 -6.10 -28.03
N LYS A 404 -33.45 -5.91 -28.90
CA LYS A 404 -33.66 -6.77 -30.07
C LYS A 404 -32.55 -6.65 -31.12
N THR A 405 -32.03 -5.45 -31.30
CA THR A 405 -30.96 -5.16 -32.30
C THR A 405 -29.55 -5.21 -31.73
N MET A 406 -29.40 -5.20 -30.40
CA MET A 406 -28.12 -5.18 -29.71
C MET A 406 -27.17 -6.32 -30.17
N PRO A 407 -27.60 -7.59 -30.31
CA PRO A 407 -26.71 -8.68 -30.74
C PRO A 407 -26.16 -8.52 -32.17
N GLU A 408 -26.83 -7.77 -33.03
CA GLU A 408 -26.35 -7.47 -34.39
C GLU A 408 -25.15 -6.52 -34.36
N ARG A 409 -25.11 -5.62 -33.39
CA ARG A 409 -24.04 -4.62 -33.19
C ARG A 409 -22.93 -5.12 -32.27
N TYR A 410 -23.31 -5.91 -31.27
CA TYR A 410 -22.43 -6.42 -30.22
C TYR A 410 -22.51 -7.94 -30.15
N PRO A 411 -21.70 -8.67 -30.92
CA PRO A 411 -21.71 -10.13 -30.97
C PRO A 411 -21.51 -10.75 -29.58
N ASN A 412 -22.10 -11.93 -29.35
CA ASN A 412 -22.07 -12.64 -28.05
C ASN A 412 -22.76 -11.87 -26.91
N SER A 413 -23.59 -10.88 -27.20
CA SER A 413 -24.42 -10.21 -26.20
C SER A 413 -25.82 -10.83 -26.15
N ARG A 414 -26.41 -10.86 -24.96
CA ARG A 414 -27.80 -11.30 -24.73
C ARG A 414 -28.40 -10.64 -23.51
N VAL A 415 -29.74 -10.63 -23.44
CA VAL A 415 -30.48 -10.07 -22.32
C VAL A 415 -31.00 -11.19 -21.43
N VAL A 416 -30.92 -10.99 -20.12
CA VAL A 416 -31.50 -11.85 -19.07
C VAL A 416 -32.39 -10.96 -18.22
N THR A 417 -33.67 -11.31 -18.04
CA THR A 417 -34.63 -10.51 -17.30
C THR A 417 -34.68 -10.92 -15.84
N TYR A 418 -34.44 -9.97 -14.94
CA TYR A 418 -34.70 -10.09 -13.51
C TYR A 418 -36.09 -9.52 -13.19
N VAL A 419 -36.92 -10.32 -12.56
CA VAL A 419 -38.25 -9.93 -12.14
C VAL A 419 -38.27 -9.70 -10.62
N GLY A 420 -38.45 -8.47 -10.20
CA GLY A 420 -38.46 -8.09 -8.78
C GLY A 420 -38.08 -6.63 -8.55
N PRO A 421 -38.18 -6.15 -7.31
CA PRO A 421 -37.71 -4.81 -6.96
C PRO A 421 -36.20 -4.71 -7.17
N PHE A 422 -35.72 -3.50 -7.44
CA PHE A 422 -34.27 -3.29 -7.65
C PHE A 422 -33.44 -3.75 -6.43
N ASN A 423 -32.56 -4.69 -6.67
CA ASN A 423 -31.59 -5.21 -5.74
C ASN A 423 -30.33 -5.55 -6.53
N PHE A 424 -29.30 -4.71 -6.43
CA PHE A 424 -28.07 -4.87 -7.21
C PHE A 424 -27.43 -6.24 -7.01
N SER A 425 -27.45 -6.73 -5.76
CA SER A 425 -26.95 -8.06 -5.44
C SER A 425 -27.73 -9.18 -6.13
N ALA A 426 -29.05 -9.14 -6.08
CA ALA A 426 -29.89 -10.17 -6.70
C ALA A 426 -29.79 -10.15 -8.24
N VAL A 427 -29.71 -8.95 -8.84
CA VAL A 427 -29.54 -8.76 -10.29
C VAL A 427 -28.23 -9.39 -10.74
N ASN A 428 -27.12 -9.10 -10.07
CA ASN A 428 -25.82 -9.68 -10.40
C ASN A 428 -25.76 -11.19 -10.11
N ASN A 429 -26.37 -11.66 -9.03
CA ASN A 429 -26.46 -13.10 -8.73
C ASN A 429 -27.24 -13.85 -9.80
N LEU A 430 -28.32 -13.26 -10.34
CA LEU A 430 -29.02 -13.82 -11.49
C LEU A 430 -28.09 -13.89 -12.71
N GLY A 431 -27.40 -12.78 -13.04
CA GLY A 431 -26.41 -12.77 -14.12
C GLY A 431 -25.40 -13.91 -14.01
N ALA A 432 -24.84 -14.12 -12.81
CA ALA A 432 -23.85 -15.16 -12.54
C ALA A 432 -24.39 -16.59 -12.70
N ARG A 433 -25.71 -16.81 -12.56
CA ARG A 433 -26.34 -18.13 -12.87
C ARG A 433 -26.39 -18.40 -14.36
N PHE A 434 -26.52 -17.36 -15.18
CA PHE A 434 -26.59 -17.46 -16.63
C PHE A 434 -25.22 -17.32 -17.30
N ALA A 435 -24.21 -16.86 -16.58
CA ALA A 435 -22.86 -16.71 -17.04
C ALA A 435 -22.21 -18.08 -17.37
N LYS A 436 -21.52 -18.16 -18.51
CA LYS A 436 -20.83 -19.32 -19.02
C LYS A 436 -19.30 -19.22 -18.81
N GLY A 437 -18.81 -18.01 -18.53
CA GLY A 437 -17.39 -17.72 -18.41
C GLY A 437 -16.76 -18.30 -17.15
N GLU A 438 -15.48 -18.58 -17.25
CA GLU A 438 -14.63 -18.95 -16.12
C GLU A 438 -14.37 -17.75 -15.20
N HIS A 439 -14.48 -16.54 -15.78
CA HIS A 439 -14.39 -15.27 -15.05
C HIS A 439 -15.66 -14.46 -15.24
N LEU A 440 -16.06 -13.76 -14.18
CA LEU A 440 -17.16 -12.79 -14.17
C LEU A 440 -16.57 -11.39 -14.07
N LEU A 441 -17.10 -10.47 -14.86
CA LEU A 441 -16.91 -9.03 -14.68
C LEU A 441 -18.25 -8.40 -14.33
N LEU A 442 -18.41 -7.91 -13.11
CA LEU A 442 -19.47 -7.00 -12.74
C LEU A 442 -19.11 -5.64 -13.34
N LEU A 443 -19.99 -5.07 -14.15
CA LEU A 443 -19.76 -3.80 -14.83
C LEU A 443 -21.04 -2.97 -14.83
N ASN A 444 -20.98 -1.74 -14.32
CA ASN A 444 -22.15 -0.85 -14.39
C ASN A 444 -22.41 -0.39 -15.83
N ASN A 445 -23.67 -0.13 -16.16
CA ASN A 445 -24.08 0.31 -17.50
C ASN A 445 -23.62 1.74 -17.86
N ASP A 446 -23.18 2.52 -16.86
CA ASP A 446 -22.68 3.90 -17.00
C ASP A 446 -21.14 3.99 -16.92
N ILE A 447 -20.46 2.89 -17.21
CA ILE A 447 -19.01 2.83 -17.41
C ILE A 447 -18.64 3.13 -18.87
N GLU A 448 -17.62 3.94 -19.08
CA GLU A 448 -16.99 4.14 -20.38
C GLU A 448 -15.51 3.73 -20.32
N VAL A 449 -15.18 2.65 -21.01
CA VAL A 449 -13.82 2.06 -21.00
C VAL A 449 -12.86 2.94 -21.80
N LEU A 450 -11.70 3.24 -21.21
CA LEU A 450 -10.66 4.12 -21.78
C LEU A 450 -9.41 3.35 -22.26
N SER A 451 -8.91 2.41 -21.48
CA SER A 451 -7.67 1.69 -21.79
C SER A 451 -7.89 0.58 -22.80
N HIS A 452 -7.05 0.49 -23.83
CA HIS A 452 -7.20 -0.46 -24.95
C HIS A 452 -7.11 -1.96 -24.60
N ASP A 453 -6.47 -2.31 -23.49
CA ASP A 453 -6.28 -3.69 -23.02
C ASP A 453 -7.17 -4.00 -21.80
N PHE A 454 -8.33 -3.39 -21.65
CA PHE A 454 -9.11 -3.34 -20.42
C PHE A 454 -9.46 -4.73 -19.84
N LEU A 455 -10.13 -5.60 -20.61
CA LEU A 455 -10.48 -6.95 -20.13
C LEU A 455 -9.23 -7.81 -19.95
N ARG A 456 -8.27 -7.70 -20.89
CA ARG A 456 -7.02 -8.42 -20.80
C ARG A 456 -6.25 -8.08 -19.54
N GLU A 457 -6.20 -6.80 -19.18
CA GLU A 457 -5.51 -6.34 -17.96
C GLU A 457 -6.16 -6.91 -16.70
N LEU A 458 -7.48 -6.77 -16.54
CA LEU A 458 -8.21 -7.34 -15.41
C LEU A 458 -8.05 -8.85 -15.31
N LEU A 459 -8.19 -9.55 -16.46
CA LEU A 459 -8.06 -11.01 -16.54
C LEU A 459 -6.66 -11.47 -16.16
N SER A 460 -5.61 -10.72 -16.54
CA SER A 460 -4.22 -11.05 -16.25
C SER A 460 -3.93 -11.21 -14.76
N TYR A 461 -4.62 -10.44 -13.91
CA TYR A 461 -4.57 -10.60 -12.46
C TYR A 461 -5.57 -11.64 -11.96
N SER A 462 -6.81 -11.61 -12.48
CA SER A 462 -7.88 -12.50 -12.01
C SER A 462 -7.58 -13.98 -12.21
N GLN A 463 -6.78 -14.35 -13.22
CA GLN A 463 -6.38 -15.75 -13.46
C GLN A 463 -5.44 -16.31 -12.38
N ARG A 464 -4.70 -15.46 -11.66
CA ARG A 464 -3.76 -15.89 -10.63
C ARG A 464 -4.48 -16.63 -9.50
N PRO A 465 -3.90 -17.73 -8.96
CA PRO A 465 -4.56 -18.55 -7.93
C PRO A 465 -4.72 -17.82 -6.59
N ASP A 466 -3.86 -16.85 -6.30
CA ASP A 466 -3.84 -16.05 -5.07
C ASP A 466 -4.76 -14.82 -5.12
N VAL A 467 -5.39 -14.52 -6.27
CA VAL A 467 -6.25 -13.35 -6.48
C VAL A 467 -7.72 -13.72 -6.39
N GLY A 468 -8.46 -12.97 -5.57
CA GLY A 468 -9.90 -13.08 -5.36
C GLY A 468 -10.71 -12.16 -6.26
N ALA A 469 -10.42 -10.86 -6.21
CA ALA A 469 -11.09 -9.85 -7.02
C ALA A 469 -10.08 -8.85 -7.61
N VAL A 470 -10.44 -8.27 -8.77
CA VAL A 470 -9.64 -7.25 -9.45
C VAL A 470 -10.52 -6.06 -9.80
N GLY A 471 -10.10 -4.86 -9.40
CA GLY A 471 -10.77 -3.60 -9.70
C GLY A 471 -9.95 -2.71 -10.63
N ALA A 472 -10.66 -1.92 -11.43
CA ALA A 472 -10.11 -0.92 -12.34
C ALA A 472 -9.91 0.43 -11.65
N LYS A 473 -9.14 1.31 -12.27
CA LYS A 473 -9.07 2.73 -11.92
C LYS A 473 -10.26 3.46 -12.56
N LEU A 474 -11.12 4.03 -11.73
CA LEU A 474 -12.29 4.75 -12.21
C LEU A 474 -12.15 6.25 -11.99
N TYR A 475 -12.65 7.02 -12.94
CA TYR A 475 -12.66 8.47 -12.92
C TYR A 475 -14.08 9.02 -12.93
N TYR A 476 -14.28 10.16 -12.31
CA TYR A 476 -15.43 11.01 -12.57
C TYR A 476 -15.31 11.70 -13.94
N PRO A 477 -16.43 12.20 -14.52
CA PRO A 477 -16.40 12.87 -15.82
C PRO A 477 -15.53 14.14 -15.88
N ASP A 478 -15.12 14.68 -14.72
CA ASP A 478 -14.24 15.84 -14.59
C ASP A 478 -12.75 15.48 -14.51
N ASP A 479 -12.38 14.24 -14.86
CA ASP A 479 -11.00 13.72 -14.76
C ASP A 479 -10.43 13.64 -13.33
N THR A 480 -11.29 13.61 -12.32
CA THR A 480 -10.84 13.29 -10.96
C THR A 480 -11.04 11.80 -10.66
N ILE A 481 -10.21 11.25 -9.74
CA ILE A 481 -10.27 9.85 -9.35
C ILE A 481 -11.56 9.60 -8.55
N GLN A 482 -12.34 8.61 -8.97
CA GLN A 482 -13.47 8.09 -8.22
C GLN A 482 -13.08 6.87 -7.40
N HIS A 483 -12.34 5.94 -8.01
CA HIS A 483 -11.93 4.68 -7.37
C HIS A 483 -10.49 4.31 -7.72
N ALA A 484 -9.72 4.02 -6.69
CA ALA A 484 -8.38 3.43 -6.75
C ALA A 484 -8.16 2.44 -5.59
N GLY A 485 -9.16 1.61 -5.28
CA GLY A 485 -9.21 0.72 -4.13
C GLY A 485 -10.15 1.22 -3.02
N VAL A 486 -10.49 0.32 -2.09
CA VAL A 486 -11.37 0.63 -0.95
C VAL A 486 -10.61 0.45 0.35
N ILE A 487 -10.69 1.46 1.22
CA ILE A 487 -10.07 1.53 2.55
C ILE A 487 -11.17 1.33 3.61
N MET A 488 -10.90 0.45 4.57
CA MET A 488 -11.78 0.23 5.72
C MET A 488 -11.59 1.31 6.78
N GLY A 489 -12.67 1.66 7.49
CA GLY A 489 -12.62 2.61 8.61
C GLY A 489 -12.84 4.07 8.22
N ILE A 490 -12.82 4.42 6.94
CA ILE A 490 -13.09 5.79 6.47
C ILE A 490 -14.54 6.18 6.83
N ASN A 491 -14.68 7.30 7.54
CA ASN A 491 -15.96 7.82 8.05
C ASN A 491 -16.79 6.77 8.82
N GLY A 492 -16.10 5.88 9.58
CA GLY A 492 -16.74 4.80 10.33
C GLY A 492 -17.40 3.74 9.46
N SER A 493 -16.87 3.52 8.25
CA SER A 493 -17.39 2.55 7.30
C SER A 493 -16.30 2.07 6.32
N ALA A 494 -16.44 2.34 5.05
CA ALA A 494 -15.45 2.12 4.01
C ALA A 494 -15.51 3.29 3.01
N GLY A 495 -14.36 3.66 2.42
CA GLY A 495 -14.25 4.76 1.47
C GLY A 495 -13.28 4.45 0.34
N HIS A 496 -13.35 5.21 -0.74
CA HIS A 496 -12.47 5.05 -1.88
C HIS A 496 -11.11 5.70 -1.65
N SER A 497 -10.04 5.00 -1.99
CA SER A 497 -8.68 5.52 -1.93
C SER A 497 -8.50 6.71 -2.89
N HIS A 498 -7.89 7.80 -2.42
CA HIS A 498 -7.54 8.99 -3.21
C HIS A 498 -8.72 9.61 -4.01
N LYS A 499 -9.93 9.52 -3.49
CA LYS A 499 -11.11 10.11 -4.13
C LYS A 499 -10.90 11.61 -4.39
N SER A 500 -11.35 12.07 -5.57
CA SER A 500 -11.21 13.45 -6.06
C SER A 500 -9.77 13.92 -6.29
N TYR A 501 -8.77 13.04 -6.30
CA TYR A 501 -7.43 13.39 -6.76
C TYR A 501 -7.40 13.57 -8.28
N PRO A 502 -6.54 14.44 -8.81
CA PRO A 502 -6.37 14.58 -10.25
C PRO A 502 -5.96 13.26 -10.92
N ARG A 503 -6.44 12.98 -12.13
CA ARG A 503 -6.14 11.76 -12.91
C ARG A 503 -4.65 11.45 -12.99
N LYS A 504 -3.80 12.48 -13.16
CA LYS A 504 -2.34 12.36 -13.30
C LYS A 504 -1.59 12.29 -11.97
N ALA A 505 -2.29 12.32 -10.83
CA ALA A 505 -1.63 12.19 -9.53
C ALA A 505 -0.97 10.83 -9.40
N VAL A 506 0.22 10.80 -8.84
CA VAL A 506 0.96 9.55 -8.55
C VAL A 506 0.55 8.91 -7.21
N GLY A 507 -0.08 9.69 -6.34
CA GLY A 507 -0.49 9.26 -4.99
C GLY A 507 0.68 9.17 -4.01
N ASP A 508 0.35 8.90 -2.75
CA ASP A 508 1.32 8.63 -1.70
C ASP A 508 2.14 7.39 -2.07
N LEU A 509 3.46 7.49 -2.06
CA LEU A 509 4.39 6.40 -2.43
C LEU A 509 3.98 5.66 -3.73
N TYR A 510 3.58 6.40 -4.77
CA TYR A 510 3.19 5.88 -6.10
C TYR A 510 1.95 4.97 -6.13
N ARG A 511 1.08 5.01 -5.10
CA ARG A 511 -0.09 4.12 -4.99
C ARG A 511 -1.09 4.24 -6.13
N LEU A 512 -1.17 5.40 -6.80
CA LEU A 512 -2.11 5.63 -7.90
C LEU A 512 -1.62 5.15 -9.26
N VAL A 513 -0.33 4.84 -9.37
CA VAL A 513 0.31 4.45 -10.65
C VAL A 513 0.92 3.05 -10.60
N THR A 514 0.85 2.38 -9.45
CA THR A 514 1.28 0.99 -9.25
C THR A 514 0.11 0.11 -8.85
N THR A 515 0.23 -1.19 -9.13
CA THR A 515 -0.74 -2.18 -8.65
C THR A 515 -0.74 -2.23 -7.13
N GLN A 516 -1.93 -2.28 -6.52
CA GLN A 516 -2.09 -2.29 -5.08
C GLN A 516 -2.91 -3.49 -4.63
N ASP A 517 -2.58 -3.99 -3.44
CA ASP A 517 -3.44 -4.89 -2.68
C ASP A 517 -4.34 -4.05 -1.77
N TYR A 518 -5.65 -4.32 -1.78
CA TYR A 518 -6.63 -3.68 -0.91
C TYR A 518 -7.53 -4.71 -0.23
N MET A 519 -8.25 -4.31 0.80
CA MET A 519 -9.27 -5.19 1.38
C MET A 519 -10.48 -5.35 0.47
N ALA A 520 -10.77 -4.34 -0.38
CA ALA A 520 -11.86 -4.43 -1.34
C ALA A 520 -11.64 -3.52 -2.56
N VAL A 521 -12.40 -3.81 -3.62
CA VAL A 521 -12.56 -3.00 -4.83
C VAL A 521 -14.05 -2.84 -5.14
N THR A 522 -14.40 -1.81 -5.93
CA THR A 522 -15.82 -1.48 -6.17
C THR A 522 -16.50 -2.42 -7.16
N GLY A 523 -17.77 -2.76 -6.89
CA GLY A 523 -18.63 -3.52 -7.78
C GLY A 523 -19.03 -2.81 -9.06
N ALA A 524 -18.73 -1.52 -9.21
CA ALA A 524 -18.93 -0.82 -10.47
C ALA A 524 -18.07 -1.40 -11.61
N CYS A 525 -16.87 -1.94 -11.25
CA CYS A 525 -16.01 -2.71 -12.16
C CYS A 525 -15.18 -3.71 -11.34
N LEU A 526 -15.66 -4.94 -11.20
CA LEU A 526 -15.05 -5.98 -10.41
C LEU A 526 -14.97 -7.29 -11.20
N MET A 527 -13.74 -7.77 -11.45
CA MET A 527 -13.52 -9.08 -12.05
C MET A 527 -13.14 -10.11 -10.98
N THR A 528 -13.72 -11.31 -11.08
CA THR A 528 -13.43 -12.45 -10.19
C THR A 528 -13.62 -13.77 -10.93
N LYS A 529 -13.08 -14.87 -10.40
CA LYS A 529 -13.35 -16.21 -10.91
C LYS A 529 -14.79 -16.63 -10.60
N THR A 530 -15.46 -17.23 -11.57
CA THR A 530 -16.84 -17.75 -11.40
C THR A 530 -16.95 -18.76 -10.25
N GLU A 531 -15.95 -19.62 -10.09
CA GLU A 531 -15.89 -20.57 -8.99
C GLU A 531 -15.82 -19.89 -7.61
N LEU A 532 -15.01 -18.83 -7.47
CA LEU A 532 -14.89 -18.07 -6.23
C LEU A 532 -16.19 -17.34 -5.90
N TYR A 533 -16.84 -16.74 -6.94
CA TYR A 533 -18.12 -16.07 -6.76
C TYR A 533 -19.19 -17.04 -6.24
N ARG A 534 -19.30 -18.23 -6.83
CA ARG A 534 -20.23 -19.28 -6.40
C ARG A 534 -19.88 -19.81 -5.00
N ALA A 535 -18.59 -20.07 -4.73
CA ALA A 535 -18.13 -20.58 -3.43
C ALA A 535 -18.29 -19.58 -2.28
N ALA A 536 -18.33 -18.27 -2.58
CA ALA A 536 -18.64 -17.21 -1.62
C ALA A 536 -20.16 -17.03 -1.39
N GLY A 537 -21.01 -17.71 -2.18
CA GLY A 537 -22.47 -17.54 -2.17
C GLY A 537 -22.96 -16.31 -2.92
N GLY A 538 -22.11 -15.71 -3.76
CA GLY A 538 -22.39 -14.46 -4.47
C GLY A 538 -22.44 -13.24 -3.55
N LEU A 539 -23.16 -12.21 -3.99
CA LEU A 539 -23.44 -11.01 -3.21
C LEU A 539 -24.60 -11.30 -2.22
N ASP A 540 -24.55 -10.68 -1.04
CA ASP A 540 -25.58 -10.90 0.01
C ASP A 540 -26.83 -10.04 -0.27
N GLU A 541 -27.80 -10.64 -0.95
CA GLU A 541 -29.06 -9.99 -1.38
C GLU A 541 -29.91 -9.48 -0.19
N ALA A 542 -29.81 -10.13 0.95
CA ALA A 542 -30.64 -9.83 2.11
C ALA A 542 -30.09 -8.67 2.96
N LYS A 543 -28.78 -8.64 3.16
CA LYS A 543 -28.13 -7.65 4.03
C LYS A 543 -27.61 -6.44 3.26
N PHE A 544 -27.20 -6.63 2.00
CA PHE A 544 -26.53 -5.64 1.16
C PHE A 544 -27.14 -5.62 -0.23
N ALA A 545 -28.38 -5.14 -0.31
CA ALA A 545 -29.12 -5.10 -1.56
C ALA A 545 -28.47 -4.17 -2.60
N VAL A 546 -27.88 -3.06 -2.14
CA VAL A 546 -27.31 -2.01 -3.01
C VAL A 546 -25.95 -1.53 -2.52
N ALA A 547 -25.79 -1.14 -1.24
CA ALA A 547 -24.54 -0.64 -0.71
C ALA A 547 -23.75 -1.76 -0.01
N TYR A 548 -22.41 -1.66 -0.03
CA TYR A 548 -21.47 -2.57 0.65
C TYR A 548 -21.48 -4.03 0.18
N ASN A 549 -22.22 -4.38 -0.85
CA ASN A 549 -22.25 -5.76 -1.36
C ASN A 549 -20.92 -6.21 -1.97
N ASP A 550 -20.25 -5.31 -2.66
CA ASP A 550 -18.92 -5.48 -3.23
C ASP A 550 -17.85 -5.59 -2.16
N VAL A 551 -17.92 -4.71 -1.15
CA VAL A 551 -16.99 -4.74 -0.01
C VAL A 551 -17.17 -6.03 0.80
N ASP A 552 -18.43 -6.43 1.08
CA ASP A 552 -18.75 -7.71 1.73
C ASP A 552 -18.19 -8.90 0.95
N TYR A 553 -18.36 -8.91 -0.37
CA TYR A 553 -17.85 -9.96 -1.23
C TYR A 553 -16.31 -10.03 -1.18
N CYS A 554 -15.65 -8.89 -1.35
CA CYS A 554 -14.18 -8.80 -1.27
C CYS A 554 -13.63 -9.24 0.08
N LEU A 555 -14.30 -8.85 1.19
CA LEU A 555 -13.89 -9.27 2.54
C LEU A 555 -14.05 -10.78 2.75
N LYS A 556 -15.08 -11.42 2.19
CA LYS A 556 -15.21 -12.88 2.18
C LYS A 556 -14.04 -13.56 1.48
N LEU A 557 -13.55 -13.00 0.38
CA LEU A 557 -12.38 -13.52 -0.33
C LEU A 557 -11.09 -13.28 0.45
N TRP A 558 -10.92 -12.07 1.01
CA TRP A 558 -9.77 -11.71 1.82
C TRP A 558 -9.64 -12.60 3.08
N GLN A 559 -10.75 -12.90 3.75
CA GLN A 559 -10.79 -13.82 4.89
C GLN A 559 -10.38 -15.27 4.53
N LYS A 560 -10.44 -15.64 3.25
CA LYS A 560 -9.91 -16.91 2.73
C LYS A 560 -8.43 -16.83 2.34
N GLY A 561 -7.76 -15.70 2.58
CA GLY A 561 -6.35 -15.49 2.28
C GLY A 561 -6.08 -15.00 0.84
N LEU A 562 -7.13 -14.69 0.06
CA LEU A 562 -7.01 -14.19 -1.30
C LEU A 562 -6.77 -12.68 -1.32
N LEU A 563 -6.07 -12.20 -2.35
CA LEU A 563 -5.79 -10.80 -2.58
C LEU A 563 -6.93 -10.15 -3.38
N ASN A 564 -7.30 -8.93 -3.02
CA ASN A 564 -8.13 -8.07 -3.86
C ASN A 564 -7.22 -6.99 -4.44
N VAL A 565 -7.12 -6.96 -5.75
CA VAL A 565 -6.10 -6.20 -6.47
C VAL A 565 -6.74 -5.01 -7.18
N TYR A 566 -6.17 -3.84 -7.01
CA TYR A 566 -6.41 -2.67 -7.85
C TYR A 566 -5.31 -2.58 -8.91
N THR A 567 -5.69 -2.48 -10.19
CA THR A 567 -4.73 -2.19 -11.27
C THR A 567 -4.98 -0.82 -11.88
N PRO A 568 -3.95 0.06 -11.94
CA PRO A 568 -4.10 1.38 -12.54
C PRO A 568 -4.12 1.35 -14.07
N ARG A 569 -3.91 0.18 -14.71
CA ARG A 569 -3.83 0.02 -16.16
C ARG A 569 -5.19 -0.26 -16.82
N ALA A 570 -6.18 -0.70 -16.04
CA ALA A 570 -7.56 -0.77 -16.48
C ALA A 570 -8.26 0.53 -16.09
N GLU A 571 -8.46 1.44 -17.03
CA GLU A 571 -9.03 2.77 -16.79
C GLU A 571 -10.40 2.91 -17.44
N ALA A 572 -11.33 3.55 -16.71
CA ALA A 572 -12.66 3.88 -17.23
C ALA A 572 -13.23 5.14 -16.56
N TYR A 573 -14.12 5.86 -17.25
CA TYR A 573 -15.04 6.80 -16.60
C TYR A 573 -16.21 6.04 -16.00
N HIS A 574 -16.74 6.53 -14.88
CA HIS A 574 -17.97 6.07 -14.24
C HIS A 574 -18.91 7.27 -14.01
N TYR A 575 -19.98 7.34 -14.77
CA TYR A 575 -20.90 8.47 -14.80
C TYR A 575 -21.96 8.44 -13.68
N GLU A 576 -21.64 7.89 -12.57
CA GLU A 576 -22.39 7.57 -11.35
C GLU A 576 -23.76 8.27 -11.16
N SER A 577 -24.71 7.53 -10.61
CA SER A 577 -25.99 8.02 -10.04
C SER A 577 -27.10 8.41 -11.03
N LYS A 578 -26.99 8.12 -12.32
CA LYS A 578 -28.04 8.45 -13.28
C LYS A 578 -29.27 7.54 -13.15
N SER A 579 -29.06 6.24 -12.97
CA SER A 579 -30.15 5.24 -12.94
C SER A 579 -30.72 4.99 -11.54
N ARG A 580 -29.86 5.08 -10.50
CA ARG A 580 -30.22 4.75 -9.11
C ARG A 580 -30.76 5.94 -8.31
N GLY A 581 -30.40 7.15 -8.67
CA GLY A 581 -30.62 8.36 -7.87
C GLY A 581 -29.69 8.43 -6.65
N LEU A 582 -29.69 9.56 -5.97
CA LEU A 582 -28.88 9.79 -4.78
C LEU A 582 -29.44 9.03 -3.57
N ASP A 583 -28.57 8.55 -2.68
CA ASP A 583 -28.98 7.94 -1.40
C ASP A 583 -29.58 8.95 -0.39
N THR A 584 -29.84 10.19 -0.83
CA THR A 584 -30.44 11.29 -0.05
C THR A 584 -31.95 11.30 -0.03
N THR A 585 -32.63 10.51 -0.89
CA THR A 585 -34.10 10.37 -0.79
C THR A 585 -34.48 9.62 0.49
N PRO A 586 -35.65 9.88 1.13
CA PRO A 586 -36.02 9.25 2.40
C PRO A 586 -35.97 7.71 2.38
N GLU A 587 -36.44 7.08 1.28
CA GLU A 587 -36.43 5.61 1.12
C GLU A 587 -35.02 5.06 0.94
N ASN A 588 -34.20 5.68 0.10
CA ASN A 588 -32.81 5.31 -0.14
C ASN A 588 -31.97 5.54 1.12
N ALA A 589 -32.19 6.64 1.85
CA ALA A 589 -31.49 6.92 3.09
C ALA A 589 -31.78 5.87 4.18
N ALA A 590 -33.04 5.44 4.32
CA ALA A 590 -33.41 4.38 5.28
C ALA A 590 -32.78 3.02 4.91
N ARG A 591 -32.79 2.66 3.62
CA ARG A 591 -32.10 1.45 3.13
C ARG A 591 -30.60 1.54 3.41
N TYR A 592 -29.95 2.63 3.01
CA TYR A 592 -28.51 2.84 3.20
C TYR A 592 -28.12 2.78 4.68
N ALA A 593 -28.88 3.42 5.56
CA ALA A 593 -28.63 3.37 7.00
C ALA A 593 -28.69 1.95 7.56
N ARG A 594 -29.65 1.14 7.11
CA ARG A 594 -29.77 -0.27 7.48
C ARG A 594 -28.60 -1.10 6.96
N GLU A 595 -28.23 -0.93 5.69
CA GLU A 595 -27.10 -1.65 5.08
C GLU A 595 -25.77 -1.26 5.75
N LYS A 596 -25.58 0.04 6.08
CA LYS A 596 -24.43 0.52 6.86
C LYS A 596 -24.37 -0.11 8.26
N ALA A 597 -25.50 -0.22 8.95
CA ALA A 597 -25.57 -0.87 10.25
C ALA A 597 -25.27 -2.38 10.18
N ASN A 598 -25.77 -3.07 9.15
CA ASN A 598 -25.45 -4.47 8.89
C ASN A 598 -23.95 -4.65 8.62
N PHE A 599 -23.35 -3.73 7.85
CA PHE A 599 -21.94 -3.75 7.50
C PHE A 599 -21.08 -3.54 8.75
N TYR A 600 -21.38 -2.56 9.58
CA TYR A 600 -20.70 -2.32 10.83
C TYR A 600 -20.82 -3.54 11.77
N THR A 601 -22.03 -4.09 11.94
CA THR A 601 -22.24 -5.27 12.79
C THR A 601 -21.36 -6.45 12.37
N LYS A 602 -21.15 -6.63 11.07
CA LYS A 602 -20.39 -7.77 10.53
C LYS A 602 -18.87 -7.54 10.53
N TYR A 603 -18.41 -6.29 10.37
CA TYR A 603 -17.03 -5.97 10.06
C TYR A 603 -16.41 -4.88 10.95
N HIS A 604 -16.98 -4.62 12.15
CA HIS A 604 -16.50 -3.57 13.07
C HIS A 604 -15.01 -3.71 13.42
N GLU A 605 -14.47 -4.92 13.49
CA GLU A 605 -13.04 -5.14 13.74
C GLU A 605 -12.15 -4.46 12.70
N TYR A 606 -12.53 -4.53 11.42
CA TYR A 606 -11.78 -3.87 10.33
C TYR A 606 -12.07 -2.38 10.25
N ILE A 607 -13.31 -1.97 10.59
CA ILE A 607 -13.73 -0.57 10.56
C ILE A 607 -13.06 0.24 11.67
N ASP A 608 -13.03 -0.30 12.88
CA ASP A 608 -12.59 0.44 14.08
C ASP A 608 -11.07 0.33 14.32
N HIS A 609 -10.44 -0.76 13.89
CA HIS A 609 -9.11 -1.08 14.37
C HIS A 609 -8.07 -1.41 13.29
N TYR A 610 -8.47 -1.85 12.10
CA TYR A 610 -7.48 -2.49 11.27
C TYR A 610 -7.82 -2.59 9.77
N ASP A 611 -7.24 -1.69 8.97
CA ASP A 611 -7.03 -1.94 7.53
C ASP A 611 -5.54 -2.21 7.31
N PRO A 612 -5.12 -3.40 6.84
CA PRO A 612 -3.70 -3.74 6.65
C PRO A 612 -3.01 -2.85 5.62
N TYR A 613 -3.76 -2.27 4.70
CA TYR A 613 -3.20 -1.47 3.61
C TYR A 613 -3.27 0.03 3.87
N TYR A 614 -3.87 0.44 5.02
CA TYR A 614 -3.99 1.83 5.44
C TYR A 614 -3.32 2.06 6.80
N ASN A 615 -2.17 2.72 6.77
CA ASN A 615 -1.37 2.93 7.98
C ASN A 615 -2.14 3.75 9.03
N PRO A 616 -2.10 3.40 10.33
CA PRO A 616 -2.84 4.09 11.39
C PRO A 616 -2.41 5.54 11.61
N HIS A 617 -1.31 6.01 11.04
CA HIS A 617 -0.89 7.41 11.06
C HIS A 617 -1.70 8.28 10.08
N PHE A 618 -2.40 7.69 9.11
CA PHE A 618 -3.31 8.42 8.24
C PHE A 618 -4.66 8.67 8.93
N ASN A 619 -5.32 9.76 8.57
CA ASN A 619 -6.63 10.11 9.12
C ASN A 619 -7.75 9.25 8.50
N ASN A 620 -8.83 9.02 9.29
CA ASN A 620 -9.99 8.25 8.86
C ASN A 620 -11.17 9.14 8.43
N LEU A 621 -10.97 10.46 8.35
CA LEU A 621 -12.03 11.41 8.03
C LEU A 621 -12.12 11.72 6.54
N PHE A 622 -11.00 11.54 5.83
CA PHE A 622 -10.88 11.87 4.41
C PHE A 622 -10.19 10.74 3.67
N GLU A 623 -10.54 10.59 2.41
CA GLU A 623 -10.05 9.55 1.49
C GLU A 623 -8.70 9.95 0.83
N ASN A 624 -7.81 10.64 1.55
CA ASN A 624 -6.70 11.40 0.98
C ASN A 624 -5.30 11.06 1.54
N PHE A 625 -5.14 10.01 2.33
CA PHE A 625 -3.86 9.66 2.98
C PHE A 625 -3.21 10.84 3.75
N GLY A 626 -4.03 11.79 4.20
CA GLY A 626 -3.57 12.87 5.05
C GLY A 626 -3.21 12.37 6.45
N LEU A 627 -2.28 13.04 7.12
CA LEU A 627 -1.89 12.69 8.50
C LEU A 627 -3.03 12.96 9.49
N LYS A 628 -3.05 12.17 10.59
CA LYS A 628 -3.98 12.39 11.71
C LYS A 628 -3.75 13.71 12.41
#